data_8d37326a7a05f97b0a7e4937b9b22712
#
_entry.id   8d37326a7a05f97b0a7e4937b9b22712
#
_cell.length_a   1.000
_cell.length_b   1.000
_cell.length_c   1.000
_cell.angle_alpha   90.00
_cell.angle_beta   90.00
_cell.angle_gamma   90.00
#
_symmetry.space_group_name_H-M   'P 1'
#
loop_
_entity.id
_entity.type
_entity.pdbx_description
1 polymer ?
#
loop_
_entity_poly.entity_id
_entity_poly.type
_entity_poly.pdbx_seq_one_letter_code
_entity_poly.pdbx_strand_id
1 'polypeptide(L)'
;MSKIKLDVTSEQNILNMLLDHSVINDNQLSKINSTSSEVGKTKLETAIELNLANEEKIVSVLASSYSLEIVNLSEKKIDQKIKQVLDLRFIEENFIVPFEISGSTLKIAIPDASKLSLMKNLKTMTQMEPELYASSISDIKQFVDRLKNLETKKINPSNVKI
;
A
#
# COMPACT_ATOMS: atom_id res chain seq x y z
N MET A 1 1.24 -7.66 14.36
CA MET A 1 0.13 -7.52 13.42
C MET A 1 -0.09 -6.07 13.03
N SER A 2 -0.37 -5.84 11.79
CA SER A 2 -0.48 -4.47 11.29
C SER A 2 -1.78 -3.82 11.71
N LYS A 3 -1.69 -2.56 12.14
CA LYS A 3 -2.87 -1.76 12.45
C LYS A 3 -3.20 -0.80 11.31
N ILE A 4 -2.38 -0.82 10.26
CA ILE A 4 -2.56 0.06 9.14
C ILE A 4 -3.78 -0.38 8.33
N LYS A 5 -4.58 0.58 7.94
CA LYS A 5 -5.80 0.34 7.18
C LYS A 5 -5.84 1.19 5.94
N LEU A 6 -6.36 0.60 4.88
CA LEU A 6 -6.58 1.33 3.65
C LEU A 6 -7.73 2.32 3.88
N ASP A 7 -7.54 3.56 3.48
CA ASP A 7 -8.58 4.58 3.70
C ASP A 7 -9.70 4.44 2.65
N VAL A 8 -10.80 5.14 2.92
CA VAL A 8 -11.99 5.06 2.07
C VAL A 8 -11.71 5.56 0.67
N THR A 9 -10.90 6.60 0.54
CA THR A 9 -10.55 7.15 -0.77
C THR A 9 -9.80 6.12 -1.61
N SER A 10 -8.83 5.44 -1.02
CA SER A 10 -8.09 4.40 -1.71
C SER A 10 -8.99 3.24 -2.12
N GLU A 11 -9.85 2.81 -1.20
CA GLU A 11 -10.76 1.71 -1.48
C GLU A 11 -11.69 2.06 -2.63
N GLN A 12 -12.25 3.26 -2.61
CA GLN A 12 -13.13 3.69 -3.69
C GLN A 12 -12.38 3.79 -5.02
N ASN A 13 -11.14 4.26 -4.96
CA ASN A 13 -10.31 4.36 -6.16
C ASN A 13 -10.09 2.98 -6.77
N ILE A 14 -9.80 1.99 -5.92
CA ILE A 14 -9.59 0.62 -6.40
C ILE A 14 -10.86 0.06 -7.01
N LEU A 15 -12.00 0.22 -6.35
CA LEU A 15 -13.26 -0.29 -6.87
C LEU A 15 -13.63 0.36 -8.20
N ASN A 16 -13.43 1.67 -8.31
CA ASN A 16 -13.69 2.38 -9.58
C ASN A 16 -12.78 1.86 -10.68
N MET A 17 -11.52 1.61 -10.37
CA MET A 17 -10.58 1.08 -11.34
C MET A 17 -11.02 -0.29 -11.82
N LEU A 18 -11.45 -1.16 -10.90
CA LEU A 18 -11.90 -2.49 -11.26
C LEU A 18 -13.14 -2.43 -12.15
N LEU A 19 -14.02 -1.49 -11.87
CA LEU A 19 -15.22 -1.30 -12.67
C LEU A 19 -14.86 -0.78 -14.06
N ASP A 20 -14.00 0.24 -14.12
CA ASP A 20 -13.60 0.84 -15.39
C ASP A 20 -12.89 -0.13 -16.30
N HIS A 21 -12.16 -1.07 -15.73
CA HIS A 21 -11.43 -2.08 -16.50
C HIS A 21 -12.18 -3.39 -16.64
N SER A 22 -13.46 -3.38 -16.29
CA SER A 22 -14.36 -4.53 -16.46
C SER A 22 -13.93 -5.77 -15.67
N VAL A 23 -13.19 -5.58 -14.61
CA VAL A 23 -12.88 -6.67 -13.69
C VAL A 23 -14.14 -7.03 -12.92
N ILE A 24 -14.93 -6.02 -12.56
CA ILE A 24 -16.26 -6.20 -11.98
C ILE A 24 -17.26 -5.39 -12.81
N ASN A 25 -18.54 -5.74 -12.73
CA ASN A 25 -19.60 -5.00 -13.41
C ASN A 25 -20.51 -4.36 -12.36
N ASP A 26 -21.51 -3.59 -12.83
CA ASP A 26 -22.41 -2.85 -11.95
C ASP A 26 -23.19 -3.78 -11.02
N ASN A 27 -23.65 -4.92 -11.51
CA ASN A 27 -24.37 -5.88 -10.69
C ASN A 27 -23.51 -6.43 -9.59
N GLN A 28 -22.24 -6.72 -9.92
CA GLN A 28 -21.29 -7.22 -8.93
C GLN A 28 -20.98 -6.16 -7.90
N LEU A 29 -20.86 -4.91 -8.33
CA LEU A 29 -20.62 -3.83 -7.38
C LEU A 29 -21.79 -3.67 -6.43
N SER A 30 -23.03 -3.79 -6.93
CA SER A 30 -24.20 -3.75 -6.07
C SER A 30 -24.19 -4.86 -5.03
N LYS A 31 -23.75 -6.06 -5.44
CA LYS A 31 -23.66 -7.18 -4.53
C LYS A 31 -22.58 -6.95 -3.47
N ILE A 32 -21.46 -6.37 -3.89
CA ILE A 32 -20.40 -6.03 -2.94
C ILE A 32 -20.92 -5.05 -1.91
N ASN A 33 -21.63 -4.01 -2.34
CA ASN A 33 -22.14 -2.99 -1.44
C ASN A 33 -23.13 -3.57 -0.42
N SER A 34 -24.06 -4.38 -0.88
CA SER A 34 -25.06 -4.94 0.04
C SER A 34 -24.44 -5.96 0.99
N THR A 35 -23.57 -6.82 0.48
CA THR A 35 -22.94 -7.83 1.30
C THR A 35 -22.01 -7.21 2.36
N SER A 36 -21.24 -6.20 1.98
CA SER A 36 -20.35 -5.57 2.94
C SER A 36 -21.11 -4.92 4.08
N SER A 37 -22.27 -4.34 3.79
CA SER A 37 -23.12 -3.77 4.83
C SER A 37 -23.64 -4.83 5.79
N GLU A 38 -24.03 -5.97 5.25
CA GLU A 38 -24.58 -7.07 6.06
C GLU A 38 -23.54 -7.69 6.99
N VAL A 39 -22.34 -7.90 6.48
CA VAL A 39 -21.33 -8.65 7.25
C VAL A 39 -20.36 -7.74 8.00
N GLY A 40 -20.46 -6.43 7.81
CA GLY A 40 -19.58 -5.51 8.54
C GLY A 40 -18.13 -5.52 8.09
N LYS A 41 -17.90 -5.89 6.85
CA LYS A 41 -16.55 -5.86 6.26
C LYS A 41 -16.43 -4.74 5.26
N THR A 42 -15.20 -4.38 4.91
CA THR A 42 -14.99 -3.36 3.89
C THR A 42 -15.44 -3.90 2.54
N LYS A 43 -15.73 -2.98 1.63
CA LYS A 43 -16.16 -3.37 0.28
C LYS A 43 -15.08 -4.16 -0.44
N LEU A 44 -13.84 -3.76 -0.28
CA LEU A 44 -12.74 -4.45 -0.95
C LEU A 44 -12.54 -5.86 -0.39
N GLU A 45 -12.59 -6.00 0.93
CA GLU A 45 -12.53 -7.33 1.55
C GLU A 45 -13.66 -8.22 1.03
N THR A 46 -14.84 -7.65 0.91
CA THR A 46 -16.00 -8.36 0.41
C THR A 46 -15.81 -8.81 -1.04
N ALA A 47 -15.28 -7.91 -1.87
CA ALA A 47 -15.02 -8.25 -3.27
C ALA A 47 -14.06 -9.43 -3.40
N ILE A 48 -13.04 -9.44 -2.56
CA ILE A 48 -12.05 -10.51 -2.59
C ILE A 48 -12.66 -11.82 -2.07
N GLU A 49 -13.44 -11.76 -1.02
CA GLU A 49 -14.08 -12.95 -0.47
C GLU A 49 -15.10 -13.55 -1.42
N LEU A 50 -15.78 -12.72 -2.20
CA LEU A 50 -16.72 -13.20 -3.20
C LEU A 50 -16.04 -13.67 -4.49
N ASN A 51 -14.70 -13.64 -4.52
CA ASN A 51 -13.90 -14.03 -5.68
C ASN A 51 -14.19 -13.16 -6.91
N LEU A 52 -14.62 -11.92 -6.70
CA LEU A 52 -14.85 -10.98 -7.79
C LEU A 52 -13.58 -10.24 -8.16
N ALA A 53 -12.61 -10.20 -7.24
CA ALA A 53 -11.32 -9.59 -7.47
C ALA A 53 -10.30 -10.30 -6.58
N ASN A 54 -9.02 -10.15 -6.90
CA ASN A 54 -7.96 -10.60 -6.02
C ASN A 54 -6.82 -9.59 -6.08
N GLU A 55 -5.92 -9.70 -5.12
CA GLU A 55 -4.86 -8.70 -5.00
C GLU A 55 -3.93 -8.67 -6.20
N GLU A 56 -3.65 -9.83 -6.76
CA GLU A 56 -2.81 -9.92 -7.95
C GLU A 56 -3.41 -9.15 -9.12
N LYS A 57 -4.71 -9.31 -9.32
CA LYS A 57 -5.41 -8.61 -10.40
C LYS A 57 -5.42 -7.11 -10.16
N ILE A 58 -5.65 -6.70 -8.92
CA ILE A 58 -5.65 -5.30 -8.56
C ILE A 58 -4.30 -4.67 -8.89
N VAL A 59 -3.21 -5.31 -8.48
CA VAL A 59 -1.86 -4.81 -8.74
C VAL A 59 -1.59 -4.75 -10.24
N SER A 60 -2.00 -5.78 -10.97
CA SER A 60 -1.79 -5.86 -12.41
C SER A 60 -2.48 -4.73 -13.15
N VAL A 61 -3.75 -4.46 -12.78
CA VAL A 61 -4.51 -3.39 -13.42
C VAL A 61 -3.94 -2.02 -13.06
N LEU A 62 -3.56 -1.84 -11.80
CA LEU A 62 -2.93 -0.60 -11.36
C LEU A 62 -1.65 -0.33 -12.15
N ALA A 63 -0.80 -1.33 -12.25
CA ALA A 63 0.49 -1.19 -12.93
C ALA A 63 0.30 -0.84 -14.40
N SER A 64 -0.60 -1.54 -15.09
CA SER A 64 -0.79 -1.30 -16.51
C SER A 64 -1.48 0.03 -16.78
N SER A 65 -2.41 0.43 -15.92
CA SER A 65 -3.16 1.68 -16.10
C SER A 65 -2.30 2.92 -15.94
N TYR A 66 -1.31 2.86 -15.08
CA TYR A 66 -0.50 4.04 -14.76
C TYR A 66 0.98 3.86 -15.10
N SER A 67 1.28 2.82 -15.88
CA SER A 67 2.65 2.55 -16.35
C SER A 67 3.63 2.45 -15.18
N LEU A 68 3.22 1.75 -14.14
CA LEU A 68 4.06 1.51 -12.97
C LEU A 68 4.65 0.12 -13.05
N GLU A 69 5.86 -0.03 -12.51
CA GLU A 69 6.41 -1.38 -12.33
C GLU A 69 5.82 -1.98 -11.06
N ILE A 70 5.74 -3.30 -11.04
CA ILE A 70 5.27 -4.03 -9.87
C ILE A 70 6.47 -4.40 -9.02
N VAL A 71 6.36 -4.21 -7.71
CA VAL A 71 7.42 -4.62 -6.81
C VAL A 71 6.91 -5.72 -5.88
N ASN A 72 7.74 -6.73 -5.66
CA ASN A 72 7.45 -7.78 -4.69
C ASN A 72 8.16 -7.42 -3.39
N LEU A 73 7.41 -6.78 -2.48
CA LEU A 73 8.00 -6.30 -1.24
C LEU A 73 8.48 -7.43 -0.33
N SER A 74 7.91 -8.62 -0.47
CA SER A 74 8.32 -9.74 0.38
C SER A 74 9.78 -10.12 0.14
N GLU A 75 10.32 -9.79 -1.02
CA GLU A 75 11.70 -10.09 -1.36
C GLU A 75 12.67 -8.95 -1.05
N LYS A 76 12.15 -7.82 -0.60
CA LYS A 76 12.98 -6.65 -0.33
C LYS A 76 13.46 -6.65 1.13
N LYS A 77 14.69 -6.22 1.32
CA LYS A 77 15.24 -6.08 2.66
C LYS A 77 14.83 -4.75 3.24
N ILE A 78 14.73 -4.70 4.56
CA ILE A 78 14.42 -3.46 5.26
C ILE A 78 15.69 -2.63 5.37
N ASP A 79 15.59 -1.37 4.98
CA ASP A 79 16.68 -0.41 5.12
C ASP A 79 16.29 0.59 6.20
N GLN A 80 17.07 0.64 7.28
CA GLN A 80 16.79 1.55 8.38
C GLN A 80 16.78 3.01 7.95
N LYS A 81 17.50 3.34 6.89
CA LYS A 81 17.55 4.71 6.40
C LYS A 81 16.20 5.22 5.96
N ILE A 82 15.30 4.31 5.60
CA ILE A 82 13.95 4.68 5.17
C ILE A 82 13.24 5.49 6.26
N LYS A 83 13.38 5.08 7.51
CA LYS A 83 12.71 5.78 8.61
C LYS A 83 13.29 7.16 8.87
N GLN A 84 14.51 7.39 8.42
CA GLN A 84 15.12 8.71 8.54
C GLN A 84 14.64 9.65 7.44
N VAL A 85 14.23 9.09 6.32
CA VAL A 85 13.78 9.88 5.17
C VAL A 85 12.30 10.21 5.26
N LEU A 86 11.49 9.27 5.72
CA LEU A 86 10.06 9.46 5.81
C LEU A 86 9.54 8.86 7.11
N ASP A 87 8.77 9.68 7.84
CA ASP A 87 8.25 9.32 9.14
C ASP A 87 7.31 8.11 9.04
N LEU A 88 7.45 7.17 9.98
CA LEU A 88 6.61 5.97 10.01
C LEU A 88 5.13 6.33 10.12
N ARG A 89 4.82 7.37 10.87
CA ARG A 89 3.44 7.81 11.02
C ARG A 89 2.84 8.22 9.68
N PHE A 90 3.60 8.95 8.87
CA PHE A 90 3.14 9.35 7.53
C PHE A 90 2.91 8.12 6.66
N ILE A 91 3.81 7.15 6.75
CA ILE A 91 3.70 5.89 6.01
C ILE A 91 2.41 5.18 6.37
N GLU A 92 2.14 5.06 7.66
CA GLU A 92 0.93 4.38 8.13
C GLU A 92 -0.34 5.11 7.75
N GLU A 93 -0.34 6.43 7.89
CA GLU A 93 -1.54 7.22 7.62
C GLU A 93 -1.91 7.24 6.15
N ASN A 94 -0.92 7.13 5.28
CA ASN A 94 -1.16 7.24 3.85
C ASN A 94 -1.10 5.90 3.12
N PHE A 95 -0.84 4.84 3.82
CA PHE A 95 -0.79 3.49 3.27
C PHE A 95 0.15 3.39 2.08
N ILE A 96 1.34 3.95 2.23
CA ILE A 96 2.41 3.85 1.24
C ILE A 96 3.66 3.43 1.98
N VAL A 97 4.62 2.86 1.28
CA VAL A 97 5.86 2.50 1.95
C VAL A 97 7.06 2.66 1.03
N PRO A 98 8.05 3.46 1.44
CA PRO A 98 9.33 3.48 0.74
C PRO A 98 10.04 2.17 1.00
N PHE A 99 10.65 1.61 -0.03
CA PHE A 99 11.32 0.32 0.14
C PHE A 99 12.76 0.33 -0.31
N GLU A 100 13.21 1.38 -0.95
CA GLU A 100 14.58 1.40 -1.44
C GLU A 100 15.02 2.84 -1.71
N ILE A 101 16.26 3.13 -1.37
CA ILE A 101 16.88 4.42 -1.67
C ILE A 101 17.99 4.16 -2.67
N SER A 102 17.91 4.80 -3.83
CA SER A 102 18.90 4.63 -4.89
C SER A 102 19.40 6.02 -5.31
N GLY A 103 20.57 6.42 -4.81
CA GLY A 103 21.06 7.77 -5.05
C GLY A 103 20.12 8.80 -4.47
N SER A 104 19.60 9.68 -5.30
CA SER A 104 18.64 10.69 -4.86
C SER A 104 17.19 10.27 -5.14
N THR A 105 16.97 9.02 -5.51
CA THR A 105 15.64 8.49 -5.80
C THR A 105 15.13 7.68 -4.62
N LEU A 106 13.88 7.92 -4.25
CA LEU A 106 13.19 7.17 -3.20
C LEU A 106 12.11 6.31 -3.86
N LYS A 107 12.29 4.99 -3.82
CA LYS A 107 11.32 4.08 -4.44
C LYS A 107 10.23 3.75 -3.44
N ILE A 108 8.99 3.94 -3.84
CA ILE A 108 7.83 3.87 -2.95
C ILE A 108 6.77 2.95 -3.54
N ALA A 109 6.25 2.04 -2.73
CA ALA A 109 5.14 1.17 -3.14
C ALA A 109 3.82 1.81 -2.76
N ILE A 110 2.85 1.77 -3.69
CA ILE A 110 1.53 2.34 -3.48
C ILE A 110 0.45 1.31 -3.80
N PRO A 111 -0.71 1.39 -3.11
CA PRO A 111 -1.78 0.42 -3.32
C PRO A 111 -2.78 0.83 -4.39
N ASP A 112 -2.82 2.11 -4.74
CA ASP A 112 -3.80 2.62 -5.70
C ASP A 112 -3.38 3.97 -6.25
N ALA A 113 -4.11 4.44 -7.27
CA ALA A 113 -3.74 5.64 -8.00
C ALA A 113 -4.00 6.92 -7.24
N SER A 114 -4.81 6.88 -6.17
CA SER A 114 -5.04 8.10 -5.37
C SER A 114 -3.75 8.60 -4.74
N LYS A 115 -2.77 7.71 -4.57
CA LYS A 115 -1.49 8.08 -3.96
C LYS A 115 -0.58 8.88 -4.88
N LEU A 116 -0.91 8.91 -6.17
CA LEU A 116 -0.13 9.73 -7.12
C LEU A 116 -0.15 11.20 -6.72
N SER A 117 -1.21 11.64 -6.05
CA SER A 117 -1.32 13.03 -5.61
C SER A 117 -0.31 13.39 -4.52
N LEU A 118 0.32 12.40 -3.91
CA LEU A 118 1.29 12.64 -2.84
C LEU A 118 2.71 12.91 -3.36
N MET A 119 2.96 12.70 -4.66
CA MET A 119 4.32 12.81 -5.19
C MET A 119 4.99 14.13 -4.88
N LYS A 120 4.27 15.22 -5.08
CA LYS A 120 4.82 16.54 -4.84
C LYS A 120 5.18 16.74 -3.37
N ASN A 121 4.29 16.32 -2.48
CA ASN A 121 4.54 16.43 -1.05
C ASN A 121 5.73 15.56 -0.64
N LEU A 122 5.80 14.36 -1.19
CA LEU A 122 6.90 13.45 -0.88
C LEU A 122 8.24 14.03 -1.30
N LYS A 123 8.28 14.66 -2.46
CA LYS A 123 9.51 15.28 -2.92
C LYS A 123 9.94 16.40 -1.98
N THR A 124 8.99 17.22 -1.55
CA THR A 124 9.29 18.32 -0.64
C THR A 124 9.74 17.79 0.72
N MET A 125 9.06 16.79 1.27
CA MET A 125 9.35 16.26 2.59
C MET A 125 10.68 15.54 2.64
N THR A 126 11.01 14.80 1.60
CA THR A 126 12.18 13.91 1.62
C THR A 126 13.40 14.50 0.94
N GLN A 127 13.21 15.55 0.14
CA GLN A 127 14.26 16.13 -0.70
C GLN A 127 14.81 15.10 -1.68
N MET A 128 14.01 14.10 -2.01
CA MET A 128 14.37 13.04 -2.94
C MET A 128 13.34 12.94 -4.05
N GLU A 129 13.72 12.35 -5.16
CA GLU A 129 12.81 12.14 -6.27
C GLU A 129 12.01 10.88 -6.03
N PRO A 130 10.68 10.96 -5.84
CA PRO A 130 9.88 9.75 -5.63
C PRO A 130 9.68 8.98 -6.92
N GLU A 131 9.82 7.67 -6.84
CA GLU A 131 9.54 6.77 -7.95
C GLU A 131 8.54 5.74 -7.44
N LEU A 132 7.37 5.68 -8.04
CA LEU A 132 6.27 4.89 -7.52
C LEU A 132 6.17 3.53 -8.19
N TYR A 133 5.83 2.52 -7.39
CA TYR A 133 5.68 1.13 -7.82
C TYR A 133 4.35 0.61 -7.32
N ALA A 134 3.74 -0.30 -8.08
CA ALA A 134 2.50 -0.95 -7.66
C ALA A 134 2.82 -2.13 -6.76
N SER A 135 2.06 -2.29 -5.70
CA SER A 135 2.20 -3.42 -4.80
C SER A 135 0.85 -3.79 -4.20
N SER A 136 0.74 -5.02 -3.73
CA SER A 136 -0.50 -5.47 -3.12
C SER A 136 -0.67 -4.85 -1.74
N ILE A 137 -1.93 -4.75 -1.32
CA ILE A 137 -2.27 -4.22 0.00
C ILE A 137 -1.61 -5.06 1.09
N SER A 138 -1.68 -6.39 0.95
CA SER A 138 -1.08 -7.29 1.92
C SER A 138 0.43 -7.11 2.04
N ASP A 139 1.11 -6.97 0.91
CA ASP A 139 2.55 -6.79 0.92
C ASP A 139 2.94 -5.47 1.59
N ILE A 140 2.17 -4.41 1.32
CA ILE A 140 2.44 -3.12 1.96
C ILE A 140 2.27 -3.24 3.48
N LYS A 141 1.19 -3.87 3.92
CA LYS A 141 0.96 -4.07 5.36
C LYS A 141 2.11 -4.83 6.01
N GLN A 142 2.52 -5.91 5.37
CA GLN A 142 3.59 -6.74 5.92
C GLN A 142 4.92 -6.00 5.98
N PHE A 143 5.20 -5.21 4.94
CA PHE A 143 6.44 -4.45 4.91
C PHE A 143 6.46 -3.38 6.00
N VAL A 144 5.33 -2.70 6.20
CA VAL A 144 5.20 -1.71 7.27
C VAL A 144 5.39 -2.38 8.64
N ASP A 145 4.83 -3.57 8.83
CA ASP A 145 5.03 -4.31 10.06
C ASP A 145 6.50 -4.63 10.29
N ARG A 146 7.20 -5.01 9.23
CA ARG A 146 8.63 -5.30 9.34
C ARG A 146 9.42 -4.05 9.72
N LEU A 147 9.05 -2.91 9.19
CA LEU A 147 9.67 -1.64 9.58
C LEU A 147 9.45 -1.33 11.05
N LYS A 148 8.23 -1.55 11.53
CA LYS A 148 7.89 -1.31 12.93
C LYS A 148 8.64 -2.28 13.83
N ASN A 149 8.72 -3.53 13.44
CA ASN A 149 9.41 -4.54 14.24
C ASN A 149 10.90 -4.26 14.31
N LEU A 150 11.47 -3.76 13.23
CA LEU A 150 12.88 -3.40 13.24
C LEU A 150 13.15 -2.31 14.25
N GLU A 151 12.26 -1.33 14.33
CA GLU A 151 12.36 -0.27 15.31
C GLU A 151 12.27 -0.82 16.73
N THR A 152 11.32 -1.72 16.96
CA THR A 152 11.14 -2.34 18.26
C THR A 152 12.37 -3.15 18.64
N LYS A 153 12.91 -3.93 17.73
CA LYS A 153 14.11 -4.71 17.98
C LYS A 153 15.29 -3.82 18.30
N LYS A 154 15.40 -2.71 17.61
CA LYS A 154 16.48 -1.78 17.84
C LYS A 154 16.46 -1.27 19.26
N ILE A 155 15.28 -1.05 19.81
CA ILE A 155 15.13 -0.59 21.18
C ILE A 155 15.46 -1.71 22.15
N ASN A 156 14.92 -2.89 21.93
CA ASN A 156 15.11 -4.02 22.82
C ASN A 156 16.55 -4.47 22.94
N PRO A 157 17.28 -4.66 21.85
CA PRO A 157 18.66 -5.11 21.98
C PRO A 157 19.53 -4.14 22.76
N SER A 158 19.28 -2.86 22.64
CA SER A 158 20.08 -1.90 23.38
C SER A 158 19.85 -2.03 24.87
N ASN A 159 18.69 -2.48 25.27
CA ASN A 159 18.41 -2.73 26.67
C ASN A 159 19.16 -3.95 27.16
N VAL A 160 19.26 -4.90 26.28
CA VAL A 160 19.88 -6.15 26.66
C VAL A 160 21.34 -6.00 26.94
N LYS A 161 21.95 -5.25 26.24
CA LYS A 161 23.18 -5.16 26.34
C LYS A 161 23.72 -4.79 27.40
N ILE A 162 23.62 -4.65 27.82
CA ILE A 162 24.10 -4.20 28.88
C ILE A 162 25.08 -4.83 29.34
#